data_ab495531cd697d40671649b08e2763f6
#
_entry.id   ab495531cd697d40671649b08e2763f6
#
_cell.length_a   1.000
_cell.length_b   1.000
_cell.length_c   1.000
_cell.angle_alpha   90.00
_cell.angle_beta   90.00
_cell.angle_gamma   90.00
#
_symmetry.space_group_name_H-M   'P 1'
#
loop_
_entity.id
_entity.type
_entity.pdbx_description
1 polymer ?
#
loop_
_entity_poly.entity_id
_entity_poly.type
_entity_poly.pdbx_seq_one_letter_code
_entity_poly.pdbx_strand_id
1 'polypeptide(L)'
;DSTLAMDRAYIDYAQFQRLTEEGVCYVTKMKKNLNYQELASTAYVSRDGLVTHIDKHILFEKEKVRHEARCVELWSNNSRKSVTLLTNNFELSVEELAEIYKRRWAIETLYKQLKQNFPLHFFYGESVNAIQIQTWVVLIANLLCTVLSRMIKRHVSFSQIVTMLRLTLMYYTNFIAFMEDPQKDECAIWAERAKSPPLEPSLFD
;
A
#
# COMPACT_ATOMS: atom_id res chain seq x y z
N ASP A 1 -11.43 6.93 -18.31
CA ASP A 1 -12.16 6.61 -17.07
C ASP A 1 -11.14 6.26 -16.00
N SER A 2 -11.04 7.10 -14.97
CA SER A 2 -10.15 6.87 -13.83
C SER A 2 -10.95 6.69 -12.55
N THR A 3 -10.48 5.80 -11.67
CA THR A 3 -11.13 5.55 -10.37
C THR A 3 -10.17 5.95 -9.24
N LEU A 4 -10.66 6.78 -8.33
CA LEU A 4 -9.91 7.32 -7.20
C LEU A 4 -10.44 6.73 -5.89
N ALA A 5 -9.66 5.85 -5.24
CA ALA A 5 -9.95 5.39 -3.89
C ALA A 5 -9.31 6.33 -2.87
N MET A 6 -10.12 6.99 -2.04
CA MET A 6 -9.62 7.99 -1.09
C MET A 6 -10.04 7.71 0.35
N ASP A 7 -9.27 8.26 1.30
CA ASP A 7 -9.63 8.17 2.72
C ASP A 7 -10.83 9.09 3.04
N ARG A 8 -11.62 8.66 4.02
CA ARG A 8 -12.76 9.44 4.53
C ARG A 8 -12.39 10.83 5.06
N ALA A 9 -11.12 11.11 5.32
CA ALA A 9 -10.66 12.43 5.74
C ALA A 9 -10.88 13.49 4.65
N TYR A 10 -10.81 13.07 3.37
CA TYR A 10 -10.90 13.94 2.19
C TYR A 10 -12.34 14.14 1.69
N ILE A 11 -13.37 13.83 2.49
CA ILE A 11 -14.77 14.06 2.12
C ILE A 11 -15.04 15.56 2.07
N ASP A 12 -15.25 16.06 0.84
CA ASP A 12 -15.67 17.41 0.51
C ASP A 12 -16.67 17.35 -0.66
N TYR A 13 -17.86 17.87 -0.48
CA TYR A 13 -18.95 17.78 -1.45
C TYR A 13 -18.65 18.56 -2.75
N ALA A 14 -17.99 19.71 -2.64
CA ALA A 14 -17.60 20.49 -3.81
C ALA A 14 -16.55 19.74 -4.65
N GLN A 15 -15.62 19.07 -3.98
CA GLN A 15 -14.64 18.22 -4.66
C GLN A 15 -15.30 17.00 -5.30
N PHE A 16 -16.27 16.38 -4.66
CA PHE A 16 -17.01 15.24 -5.23
C PHE A 16 -17.80 15.65 -6.48
N GLN A 17 -18.44 16.81 -6.44
CA GLN A 17 -19.12 17.35 -7.62
C GLN A 17 -18.14 17.58 -8.77
N ARG A 18 -16.98 18.21 -8.50
CA ARG A 18 -15.96 18.45 -9.51
C ARG A 18 -15.41 17.14 -10.10
N LEU A 19 -15.10 16.14 -9.27
CA LEU A 19 -14.65 14.83 -9.75
C LEU A 19 -15.69 14.18 -10.67
N THR A 20 -16.97 14.32 -10.33
CA THR A 20 -18.07 13.79 -11.16
C THR A 20 -18.17 14.53 -12.48
N GLU A 21 -18.04 15.85 -12.50
CA GLU A 21 -18.04 16.68 -13.72
C GLU A 21 -16.82 16.37 -14.60
N GLU A 22 -15.68 16.03 -14.01
CA GLU A 22 -14.45 15.59 -14.70
C GLU A 22 -14.50 14.12 -15.17
N GLY A 23 -15.59 13.39 -14.91
CA GLY A 23 -15.73 11.97 -15.28
C GLY A 23 -14.84 11.03 -14.46
N VAL A 24 -14.41 11.45 -13.29
CA VAL A 24 -13.59 10.64 -12.37
C VAL A 24 -14.52 9.91 -11.39
N CYS A 25 -14.46 8.59 -11.39
CA CYS A 25 -15.11 7.78 -10.38
C CYS A 25 -14.37 7.89 -9.05
N TYR A 26 -15.06 8.14 -7.95
CA TYR A 26 -14.46 8.07 -6.62
C TYR A 26 -15.10 6.96 -5.78
N VAL A 27 -14.30 6.38 -4.87
CA VAL A 27 -14.75 5.44 -3.84
C VAL A 27 -14.12 5.81 -2.51
N THR A 28 -14.94 6.07 -1.51
CA THR A 28 -14.49 6.41 -0.16
C THR A 28 -15.37 5.78 0.91
N LYS A 29 -14.88 5.73 2.15
CA LYS A 29 -15.68 5.30 3.30
C LYS A 29 -16.49 6.48 3.83
N MET A 30 -17.78 6.28 4.05
CA MET A 30 -18.66 7.32 4.59
C MET A 30 -18.33 7.66 6.03
N LYS A 31 -18.41 8.95 6.40
CA LYS A 31 -18.39 9.42 7.80
C LYS A 31 -19.77 9.24 8.44
N LYS A 32 -19.80 8.91 9.73
CA LYS A 32 -21.07 8.70 10.46
C LYS A 32 -21.97 9.93 10.56
N ASN A 33 -21.39 11.13 10.49
CA ASN A 33 -22.09 12.40 10.76
C ASN A 33 -22.34 13.21 9.47
N LEU A 34 -22.52 12.53 8.32
CA LEU A 34 -22.88 13.21 7.08
C LEU A 34 -24.40 13.40 7.01
N ASN A 35 -24.82 14.64 6.77
CA ASN A 35 -26.22 14.93 6.47
C ASN A 35 -26.47 14.70 4.98
N TYR A 36 -27.45 13.88 4.67
CA TYR A 36 -27.86 13.59 3.30
C TYR A 36 -29.36 13.31 3.25
N GLN A 37 -29.97 13.49 2.10
CA GLN A 37 -31.31 13.05 1.80
C GLN A 37 -31.26 11.68 1.10
N GLU A 38 -32.00 10.71 1.59
CA GLU A 38 -32.16 9.41 0.93
C GLU A 38 -33.22 9.56 -0.17
N LEU A 39 -32.82 9.29 -1.42
CA LEU A 39 -33.73 9.35 -2.59
C LEU A 39 -34.34 7.97 -2.87
N ALA A 40 -33.54 6.92 -2.73
CA ALA A 40 -34.00 5.53 -2.88
C ALA A 40 -33.13 4.61 -2.02
N SER A 41 -33.69 3.48 -1.62
CA SER A 41 -32.98 2.44 -0.86
C SER A 41 -33.44 1.07 -1.26
N THR A 42 -32.50 0.15 -1.49
CA THR A 42 -32.77 -1.25 -1.83
C THR A 42 -31.94 -2.15 -0.94
N ALA A 43 -32.59 -3.05 -0.20
CA ALA A 43 -31.93 -4.06 0.60
C ALA A 43 -31.81 -5.37 -0.20
N TYR A 44 -30.61 -5.92 -0.25
CA TYR A 44 -30.33 -7.20 -0.91
C TYR A 44 -30.19 -8.29 0.15
N VAL A 45 -30.91 -9.38 -0.06
CA VAL A 45 -31.03 -10.48 0.88
C VAL A 45 -30.45 -11.75 0.25
N SER A 46 -29.63 -12.48 1.00
CA SER A 46 -29.12 -13.79 0.57
C SER A 46 -30.22 -14.85 0.56
N ARG A 47 -29.96 -16.04 -0.01
CA ARG A 47 -30.88 -17.17 -0.02
C ARG A 47 -31.27 -17.63 1.40
N ASP A 48 -30.44 -17.36 2.38
CA ASP A 48 -30.65 -17.70 3.79
C ASP A 48 -31.44 -16.62 4.57
N GLY A 49 -31.96 -15.61 3.87
CA GLY A 49 -32.75 -14.53 4.46
C GLY A 49 -31.94 -13.45 5.18
N LEU A 50 -30.61 -13.47 5.09
CA LEU A 50 -29.74 -12.47 5.69
C LEU A 50 -29.52 -11.30 4.72
N VAL A 51 -29.59 -10.06 5.23
CA VAL A 51 -29.25 -8.86 4.46
C VAL A 51 -27.76 -8.86 4.18
N THR A 52 -27.39 -8.89 2.90
CA THR A 52 -26.00 -8.88 2.45
C THR A 52 -25.44 -7.47 2.34
N HIS A 53 -26.24 -6.57 1.77
CA HIS A 53 -25.91 -5.16 1.65
C HIS A 53 -27.18 -4.33 1.45
N ILE A 54 -27.07 -3.03 1.75
CA ILE A 54 -28.08 -2.04 1.40
C ILE A 54 -27.45 -1.05 0.44
N ASP A 55 -28.12 -0.82 -0.68
CA ASP A 55 -27.72 0.13 -1.71
C ASP A 55 -28.65 1.34 -1.66
N LYS A 56 -28.11 2.52 -1.49
CA LYS A 56 -28.87 3.76 -1.36
C LYS A 56 -28.43 4.78 -2.39
N HIS A 57 -29.40 5.40 -3.02
CA HIS A 57 -29.18 6.62 -3.76
C HIS A 57 -29.43 7.80 -2.83
N ILE A 58 -28.43 8.64 -2.66
CA ILE A 58 -28.46 9.74 -1.71
C ILE A 58 -28.10 11.05 -2.38
N LEU A 59 -28.63 12.14 -1.82
CA LEU A 59 -28.35 13.51 -2.23
C LEU A 59 -27.68 14.27 -1.08
N PHE A 60 -26.51 14.81 -1.34
CA PHE A 60 -25.91 15.82 -0.49
C PHE A 60 -26.35 17.22 -0.95
N GLU A 61 -26.86 17.99 -0.02
CA GLU A 61 -27.23 19.36 -0.26
C GLU A 61 -26.60 20.24 0.83
N LYS A 62 -25.66 21.08 0.46
CA LYS A 62 -24.99 22.01 1.35
C LYS A 62 -24.67 23.30 0.61
N GLU A 63 -25.24 24.41 1.09
CA GLU A 63 -25.08 25.75 0.52
C GLU A 63 -25.53 25.77 -0.96
N LYS A 64 -24.60 25.86 -1.91
CA LYS A 64 -24.86 25.87 -3.36
C LYS A 64 -24.48 24.55 -4.05
N VAL A 65 -23.97 23.56 -3.28
CA VAL A 65 -23.51 22.27 -3.81
C VAL A 65 -24.66 21.27 -3.68
N ARG A 66 -25.04 20.68 -4.83
CA ARG A 66 -25.99 19.58 -4.90
C ARG A 66 -25.30 18.41 -5.59
N HIS A 67 -25.05 17.33 -4.86
CA HIS A 67 -24.29 16.19 -5.35
C HIS A 67 -25.03 14.88 -5.05
N GLU A 68 -25.34 14.13 -6.11
CA GLU A 68 -25.93 12.80 -6.01
C GLU A 68 -24.84 11.75 -5.90
N ALA A 69 -25.03 10.79 -5.01
CA ALA A 69 -24.08 9.73 -4.76
C ALA A 69 -24.78 8.42 -4.43
N ARG A 70 -24.07 7.33 -4.65
CA ARG A 70 -24.46 5.99 -4.24
C ARG A 70 -23.75 5.64 -2.93
N CYS A 71 -24.53 5.13 -1.98
CA CYS A 71 -24.05 4.74 -0.67
C CYS A 71 -24.34 3.24 -0.47
N VAL A 72 -23.31 2.43 -0.31
CA VAL A 72 -23.44 0.99 -0.14
C VAL A 72 -23.01 0.60 1.26
N GLU A 73 -23.93 0.04 2.03
CA GLU A 73 -23.68 -0.47 3.37
C GLU A 73 -23.46 -1.99 3.33
N LEU A 74 -22.28 -2.42 3.73
CA LEU A 74 -21.80 -3.80 3.70
C LEU A 74 -21.64 -4.35 5.10
N TRP A 75 -22.09 -5.59 5.34
CA TRP A 75 -21.83 -6.32 6.58
C TRP A 75 -20.77 -7.39 6.38
N SER A 76 -19.86 -7.48 7.33
CA SER A 76 -18.91 -8.59 7.36
C SER A 76 -19.55 -9.81 7.98
N ASN A 77 -19.49 -10.95 7.28
CA ASN A 77 -20.01 -12.22 7.76
C ASN A 77 -19.38 -12.67 9.11
N ASN A 78 -18.18 -12.18 9.43
CA ASN A 78 -17.41 -12.58 10.62
C ASN A 78 -17.40 -11.52 11.73
N SER A 79 -17.96 -10.35 11.51
CA SER A 79 -17.98 -9.30 12.52
C SER A 79 -19.29 -8.51 12.44
N ARG A 80 -19.83 -8.10 13.59
CA ARG A 80 -20.99 -7.19 13.66
C ARG A 80 -20.69 -5.76 13.17
N LYS A 81 -19.63 -5.58 12.36
CA LYS A 81 -19.21 -4.27 11.86
C LYS A 81 -19.69 -4.11 10.44
N SER A 82 -20.38 -3.02 10.17
CA SER A 82 -20.72 -2.57 8.83
C SER A 82 -19.68 -1.58 8.30
N VAL A 83 -19.46 -1.59 7.01
CA VAL A 83 -18.67 -0.60 6.28
C VAL A 83 -19.60 0.05 5.27
N THR A 84 -19.70 1.37 5.33
CA THR A 84 -20.48 2.16 4.38
C THR A 84 -19.54 2.82 3.39
N LEU A 85 -19.66 2.46 2.11
CA LEU A 85 -18.91 3.04 1.00
C LEU A 85 -19.76 4.09 0.29
N LEU A 86 -19.10 5.12 -0.21
CA LEU A 86 -19.67 6.23 -0.95
C LEU A 86 -18.99 6.35 -2.31
N THR A 87 -19.76 6.49 -3.38
CA THR A 87 -19.27 6.61 -4.76
C THR A 87 -20.22 7.44 -5.62
N ASN A 88 -19.73 8.00 -6.73
CA ASN A 88 -20.55 8.57 -7.79
C ASN A 88 -20.83 7.57 -8.92
N ASN A 89 -20.37 6.32 -8.80
CA ASN A 89 -20.59 5.29 -9.80
C ASN A 89 -21.76 4.39 -9.40
N PHE A 90 -22.80 4.33 -10.23
CA PHE A 90 -24.01 3.54 -10.01
C PHE A 90 -23.99 2.18 -10.72
N GLU A 91 -22.98 1.92 -11.57
CA GLU A 91 -22.89 0.71 -12.39
C GLU A 91 -22.01 -0.38 -11.76
N LEU A 92 -20.97 0.02 -11.00
CA LEU A 92 -20.05 -0.94 -10.37
C LEU A 92 -20.80 -1.88 -9.41
N SER A 93 -20.45 -3.15 -9.46
CA SER A 93 -20.93 -4.12 -8.47
C SER A 93 -20.43 -3.79 -7.06
N VAL A 94 -21.08 -4.33 -6.07
CA VAL A 94 -20.74 -4.11 -4.67
C VAL A 94 -19.38 -4.73 -4.33
N GLU A 95 -19.09 -5.86 -4.95
CA GLU A 95 -17.82 -6.58 -4.82
C GLU A 95 -16.66 -5.77 -5.41
N GLU A 96 -16.86 -5.17 -6.58
CA GLU A 96 -15.87 -4.29 -7.21
C GLU A 96 -15.59 -3.05 -6.35
N LEU A 97 -16.64 -2.40 -5.82
CA LEU A 97 -16.50 -1.26 -4.92
C LEU A 97 -15.69 -1.63 -3.66
N ALA A 98 -15.98 -2.78 -3.06
CA ALA A 98 -15.28 -3.27 -1.89
C ALA A 98 -13.79 -3.55 -2.20
N GLU A 99 -13.50 -4.16 -3.35
CA GLU A 99 -12.13 -4.45 -3.77
C GLU A 99 -11.35 -3.16 -4.10
N ILE A 100 -11.96 -2.19 -4.79
CA ILE A 100 -11.35 -0.88 -5.05
C ILE A 100 -10.99 -0.18 -3.74
N TYR A 101 -11.93 -0.15 -2.79
CA TYR A 101 -11.67 0.48 -1.49
C TYR A 101 -10.60 -0.27 -0.68
N LYS A 102 -10.58 -1.60 -0.75
CA LYS A 102 -9.57 -2.43 -0.09
C LYS A 102 -8.16 -2.14 -0.62
N ARG A 103 -8.00 -1.91 -1.91
CA ARG A 103 -6.71 -1.55 -2.53
C ARG A 103 -6.13 -0.24 -2.00
N ARG A 104 -6.95 0.66 -1.48
CA ARG A 104 -6.48 1.87 -0.79
C ARG A 104 -5.51 1.55 0.36
N TRP A 105 -5.69 0.42 1.03
CA TRP A 105 -4.77 -0.01 2.10
C TRP A 105 -3.35 -0.32 1.63
N ALA A 106 -3.15 -0.49 0.34
CA ALA A 106 -1.81 -0.73 -0.22
C ALA A 106 -0.86 0.45 0.07
N ILE A 107 -1.37 1.69 0.08
CA ILE A 107 -0.56 2.87 0.40
C ILE A 107 -0.09 2.87 1.87
N GLU A 108 -0.96 2.47 2.80
CA GLU A 108 -0.62 2.38 4.22
C GLU A 108 0.42 1.28 4.46
N THR A 109 0.27 0.15 3.78
CA THR A 109 1.24 -0.96 3.82
C THR A 109 2.58 -0.52 3.26
N LEU A 110 2.59 0.22 2.14
CA LEU A 110 3.81 0.79 1.56
C LEU A 110 4.49 1.73 2.55
N TYR A 111 3.78 2.69 3.14
CA TYR A 111 4.37 3.60 4.11
C TYR A 111 4.90 2.90 5.35
N LYS A 112 4.20 1.87 5.84
CA LYS A 112 4.70 1.03 6.93
C LYS A 112 6.01 0.35 6.55
N GLN A 113 6.08 -0.26 5.37
CA GLN A 113 7.28 -0.91 4.84
C GLN A 113 8.44 0.06 4.69
N LEU A 114 8.19 1.27 4.15
CA LEU A 114 9.21 2.30 4.03
C LEU A 114 9.75 2.74 5.38
N LYS A 115 8.88 3.06 6.34
CA LYS A 115 9.28 3.48 7.69
C LYS A 115 10.05 2.41 8.46
N GLN A 116 9.70 1.13 8.25
CA GLN A 116 10.38 0.03 8.94
C GLN A 116 11.76 -0.28 8.37
N ASN A 117 11.95 -0.10 7.07
CA ASN A 117 13.15 -0.60 6.39
C ASN A 117 14.09 0.51 5.91
N PHE A 118 13.66 1.77 5.89
CA PHE A 118 14.46 2.88 5.39
C PHE A 118 14.49 4.05 6.37
N PRO A 119 15.57 4.88 6.37
CA PRO A 119 15.74 5.98 7.33
C PRO A 119 14.86 7.19 6.95
N LEU A 120 13.54 7.08 7.17
CA LEU A 120 12.57 8.17 6.97
C LEU A 120 12.18 8.88 8.28
N HIS A 121 12.84 8.58 9.41
CA HIS A 121 12.59 9.25 10.69
C HIS A 121 13.37 10.55 10.84
N PHE A 122 14.35 10.78 10.00
CA PHE A 122 15.07 12.05 9.92
C PHE A 122 15.50 12.32 8.48
N PHE A 123 15.67 13.59 8.17
CA PHE A 123 16.15 14.02 6.86
C PHE A 123 17.56 14.57 6.99
N TYR A 124 18.44 14.19 6.07
CA TYR A 124 19.84 14.63 6.05
C TYR A 124 19.99 16.10 5.67
N GLY A 125 18.98 16.69 5.05
CA GLY A 125 18.92 18.09 4.68
C GLY A 125 17.57 18.71 4.96
N GLU A 126 17.55 20.01 5.30
CA GLU A 126 16.34 20.75 5.68
C GLU A 126 15.65 21.42 4.48
N SER A 127 16.33 21.53 3.33
CA SER A 127 15.73 22.12 2.14
C SER A 127 14.66 21.21 1.54
N VAL A 128 13.62 21.81 0.93
CA VAL A 128 12.55 21.07 0.26
C VAL A 128 13.12 20.10 -0.78
N ASN A 129 14.14 20.54 -1.53
CA ASN A 129 14.79 19.69 -2.52
C ASN A 129 15.51 18.49 -1.91
N ALA A 130 16.20 18.66 -0.78
CA ALA A 130 16.88 17.58 -0.08
C ALA A 130 15.87 16.54 0.43
N ILE A 131 14.76 16.98 1.00
CA ILE A 131 13.67 16.11 1.46
C ILE A 131 13.07 15.32 0.29
N GLN A 132 12.83 15.98 -0.85
CA GLN A 132 12.31 15.32 -2.05
C GLN A 132 13.29 14.28 -2.58
N ILE A 133 14.58 14.61 -2.69
CA ILE A 133 15.62 13.69 -3.16
C ILE A 133 15.65 12.45 -2.25
N GLN A 134 15.71 12.63 -0.93
CA GLN A 134 15.75 11.51 0.01
C GLN A 134 14.50 10.63 -0.14
N THR A 135 13.32 11.22 -0.30
CA THR A 135 12.06 10.49 -0.51
C THR A 135 12.12 9.66 -1.79
N TRP A 136 12.58 10.25 -2.90
CA TRP A 136 12.71 9.53 -4.17
C TRP A 136 13.73 8.40 -4.11
N VAL A 137 14.88 8.62 -3.48
CA VAL A 137 15.90 7.57 -3.28
C VAL A 137 15.32 6.39 -2.51
N VAL A 138 14.57 6.66 -1.44
CA VAL A 138 13.93 5.60 -0.65
C VAL A 138 12.87 4.84 -1.45
N LEU A 139 12.06 5.53 -2.26
CA LEU A 139 11.07 4.88 -3.11
C LEU A 139 11.73 3.99 -4.17
N ILE A 140 12.80 4.46 -4.81
CA ILE A 140 13.58 3.69 -5.78
C ILE A 140 14.21 2.47 -5.11
N ALA A 141 14.86 2.64 -3.95
CA ALA A 141 15.43 1.54 -3.20
C ALA A 141 14.40 0.49 -2.80
N ASN A 142 13.22 0.92 -2.34
CA ASN A 142 12.10 0.02 -2.04
C ASN A 142 11.63 -0.76 -3.27
N LEU A 143 11.54 -0.11 -4.43
CA LEU A 143 11.17 -0.75 -5.69
C LEU A 143 12.20 -1.81 -6.10
N LEU A 144 13.49 -1.48 -6.05
CA LEU A 144 14.58 -2.40 -6.36
C LEU A 144 14.57 -3.62 -5.41
N CYS A 145 14.42 -3.40 -4.10
CA CYS A 145 14.28 -4.50 -3.13
C CYS A 145 13.04 -5.37 -3.41
N THR A 146 11.94 -4.77 -3.88
CA THR A 146 10.73 -5.51 -4.25
C THR A 146 10.98 -6.38 -5.49
N VAL A 147 11.71 -5.88 -6.48
CA VAL A 147 12.10 -6.68 -7.65
C VAL A 147 13.00 -7.83 -7.23
N LEU A 148 14.04 -7.58 -6.43
CA LEU A 148 14.92 -8.61 -5.90
C LEU A 148 14.15 -9.68 -5.11
N SER A 149 13.19 -9.28 -4.28
CA SER A 149 12.36 -10.19 -3.50
C SER A 149 11.54 -11.16 -4.39
N ARG A 150 11.16 -10.72 -5.58
CA ARG A 150 10.45 -11.58 -6.57
C ARG A 150 11.38 -12.50 -7.34
N MET A 151 12.65 -12.18 -7.45
CA MET A 151 13.66 -13.00 -8.11
C MET A 151 14.17 -14.14 -7.22
N ILE A 152 14.15 -13.95 -5.90
CA ILE A 152 14.55 -14.96 -4.92
C ILE A 152 13.43 -15.98 -4.76
N LYS A 153 13.70 -17.26 -5.03
CA LYS A 153 12.73 -18.35 -4.93
C LYS A 153 12.44 -18.77 -3.49
N ARG A 154 13.43 -18.60 -2.61
CA ARG A 154 13.31 -18.92 -1.20
C ARG A 154 12.37 -17.95 -0.50
N HIS A 155 11.56 -18.44 0.45
CA HIS A 155 10.71 -17.58 1.28
C HIS A 155 11.56 -16.76 2.25
N VAL A 156 11.78 -15.49 1.92
CA VAL A 156 12.55 -14.53 2.71
C VAL A 156 11.69 -13.29 2.92
N SER A 157 11.68 -12.75 4.15
CA SER A 157 10.92 -11.52 4.42
C SER A 157 11.59 -10.31 3.75
N PHE A 158 10.79 -9.31 3.39
CA PHE A 158 11.30 -8.07 2.78
C PHE A 158 12.39 -7.40 3.66
N SER A 159 12.18 -7.36 4.98
CA SER A 159 13.13 -6.78 5.92
C SER A 159 14.46 -7.53 5.95
N GLN A 160 14.44 -8.86 5.82
CA GLN A 160 15.68 -9.66 5.70
C GLN A 160 16.44 -9.32 4.41
N ILE A 161 15.74 -9.18 3.29
CA ILE A 161 16.36 -8.79 2.01
C ILE A 161 17.05 -7.42 2.15
N VAL A 162 16.35 -6.42 2.71
CA VAL A 162 16.92 -5.08 2.92
C VAL A 162 18.14 -5.14 3.85
N THR A 163 18.08 -5.91 4.93
CA THR A 163 19.18 -6.05 5.89
C THR A 163 20.40 -6.72 5.23
N MET A 164 20.19 -7.83 4.53
CA MET A 164 21.27 -8.53 3.85
C MET A 164 21.88 -7.71 2.71
N LEU A 165 21.03 -6.99 1.95
CA LEU A 165 21.51 -6.08 0.92
C LEU A 165 22.42 -4.99 1.49
N ARG A 166 22.06 -4.39 2.65
CA ARG A 166 22.91 -3.41 3.33
C ARG A 166 24.27 -3.98 3.74
N LEU A 167 24.30 -5.22 4.20
CA LEU A 167 25.54 -5.88 4.63
C LEU A 167 26.41 -6.28 3.45
N THR A 168 25.82 -6.66 2.31
CA THR A 168 26.52 -7.21 1.16
C THR A 168 26.77 -6.22 0.03
N LEU A 169 26.14 -5.02 0.08
CA LEU A 169 26.20 -4.02 -1.01
C LEU A 169 27.64 -3.59 -1.38
N MET A 170 28.55 -3.61 -0.41
CA MET A 170 29.96 -3.25 -0.63
C MET A 170 30.82 -4.41 -1.08
N TYR A 171 30.27 -5.61 -1.15
CA TYR A 171 30.99 -6.82 -1.56
C TYR A 171 30.55 -7.24 -2.96
N TYR A 172 31.51 -7.75 -3.76
CA TYR A 172 31.22 -8.34 -5.07
C TYR A 172 30.59 -9.74 -4.89
N THR A 173 29.31 -9.76 -4.58
CA THR A 173 28.57 -10.99 -4.33
C THR A 173 27.38 -11.06 -5.26
N ASN A 174 27.14 -12.22 -5.88
CA ASN A 174 25.86 -12.44 -6.55
C ASN A 174 24.78 -12.57 -5.48
N PHE A 175 24.13 -11.44 -5.16
CA PHE A 175 23.16 -11.33 -4.09
C PHE A 175 22.05 -12.36 -4.16
N ILE A 176 21.55 -12.68 -5.35
CA ILE A 176 20.46 -13.64 -5.54
C ILE A 176 20.96 -15.05 -5.17
N ALA A 177 22.12 -15.45 -5.69
CA ALA A 177 22.72 -16.75 -5.38
C ALA A 177 23.01 -16.90 -3.89
N PHE A 178 23.55 -15.84 -3.25
CA PHE A 178 23.78 -15.78 -1.81
C PHE A 178 22.49 -15.95 -1.00
N MET A 179 21.40 -15.28 -1.39
CA MET A 179 20.12 -15.38 -0.69
C MET A 179 19.43 -16.74 -0.87
N GLU A 180 19.71 -17.45 -1.98
CA GLU A 180 19.18 -18.80 -2.23
C GLU A 180 19.95 -19.87 -1.46
N ASP A 181 21.28 -19.76 -1.38
CA ASP A 181 22.15 -20.71 -0.68
C ASP A 181 23.30 -19.98 0.06
N PRO A 182 23.04 -19.43 1.26
CA PRO A 182 24.04 -18.69 2.02
C PRO A 182 25.26 -19.54 2.43
N GLN A 183 25.08 -20.85 2.60
CA GLN A 183 26.15 -21.76 3.06
C GLN A 183 27.17 -22.04 1.95
N LYS A 184 26.74 -22.02 0.68
CA LYS A 184 27.62 -22.24 -0.45
C LYS A 184 28.68 -21.16 -0.60
N ASP A 185 28.32 -19.91 -0.36
CA ASP A 185 29.27 -18.79 -0.41
C ASP A 185 30.23 -18.78 0.78
N GLU A 186 29.79 -19.18 1.98
CA GLU A 186 30.70 -19.37 3.12
C GLU A 186 31.75 -20.44 2.83
N CYS A 187 31.34 -21.60 2.32
CA CYS A 187 32.28 -22.65 1.96
C CYS A 187 33.28 -22.21 0.88
N ALA A 188 32.85 -21.40 -0.11
CA ALA A 188 33.73 -20.85 -1.13
C ALA A 188 34.73 -19.85 -0.55
N ILE A 189 34.30 -18.96 0.32
CA ILE A 189 35.17 -17.98 1.01
C ILE A 189 36.19 -18.69 1.91
N TRP A 190 35.78 -19.69 2.66
CA TRP A 190 36.67 -20.49 3.50
C TRP A 190 37.67 -21.29 2.67
N ALA A 191 37.24 -21.87 1.55
CA ALA A 191 38.11 -22.60 0.63
C ALA A 191 39.13 -21.66 -0.05
N GLU A 192 38.77 -20.43 -0.33
CA GLU A 192 39.67 -19.44 -0.92
C GLU A 192 40.66 -18.89 0.11
N ARG A 193 40.24 -18.65 1.35
CA ARG A 193 41.11 -18.31 2.48
C ARG A 193 42.10 -19.43 2.82
N ALA A 194 41.67 -20.68 2.73
CA ALA A 194 42.56 -21.83 2.96
C ALA A 194 43.62 -22.02 1.85
N LYS A 195 43.43 -21.41 0.67
CA LYS A 195 44.43 -21.37 -0.42
C LYS A 195 45.35 -20.19 -0.37
N SER A 196 45.05 -19.18 0.46
CA SER A 196 45.93 -18.04 0.66
C SER A 196 47.16 -18.47 1.47
N PRO A 197 48.39 -18.16 1.06
CA PRO A 197 49.57 -18.45 1.85
C PRO A 197 49.43 -17.82 3.24
N PRO A 198 49.97 -18.49 4.27
CA PRO A 198 49.97 -17.90 5.60
C PRO A 198 50.62 -16.49 5.56
N LEU A 199 49.98 -15.52 6.21
CA LEU A 199 50.54 -14.19 6.34
C LEU A 199 51.97 -14.33 6.89
N GLU A 200 52.97 -13.81 6.16
CA GLU A 200 54.33 -13.75 6.68
C GLU A 200 54.30 -13.01 8.03
N PRO A 201 55.04 -13.50 9.05
CA PRO A 201 55.05 -12.85 10.32
C PRO A 201 55.50 -11.39 10.16
N SER A 202 54.73 -10.49 10.75
CA SER A 202 55.02 -9.06 10.74
C SER A 202 56.40 -8.83 11.36
N LEU A 203 57.22 -7.95 10.75
CA LEU A 203 58.52 -7.52 11.27
C LEU A 203 58.44 -6.81 12.64
N PHE A 204 57.24 -6.70 13.23
CA PHE A 204 56.95 -5.97 14.46
C PHE A 204 56.27 -6.83 15.55
N ASP A 205 56.30 -8.17 15.41
CA ASP A 205 55.94 -9.09 16.51
C ASP A 205 57.15 -9.40 17.39
#